data_5223a4d451ad07485da35ba53acf99e0
#
_entry.id   5223a4d451ad07485da35ba53acf99e0
#
_cell.length_a   1.000
_cell.length_b   1.000
_cell.length_c   1.000
_cell.angle_alpha   90.00
_cell.angle_beta   90.00
_cell.angle_gamma   90.00
#
_symmetry.space_group_name_H-M   'P 1'
#
loop_
_entity.id
_entity.type
_entity.pdbx_description
1 polymer ?
#
loop_
_entity_poly.entity_id
_entity_poly.type
_entity_poly.pdbx_seq_one_letter_code
_entity_poly.pdbx_strand_id
1 'polypeptide(L)'
;MLQPKRTKFRKVQKGRNTGLAHRGSSVSFGTIALKSIERGQMTARQIEAARRTISRRIKRGGKIFIRVFPDKPITEKPLEVRMGKGKGSVEYWVCQIKPGKVLYEIDGVSEELAREAFTLAAAKLPFKTTIVTRTVM
;
A
#
# COMPACT_ATOMS: atom_id res chain seq x y z
N MET A 1 -11.60 -4.65 -7.01
CA MET A 1 -10.38 -4.23 -6.31
C MET A 1 -9.44 -3.48 -7.23
N LEU A 2 -8.52 -2.72 -6.66
CA LEU A 2 -7.59 -1.92 -7.45
C LEU A 2 -6.71 -2.78 -8.33
N GLN A 3 -6.61 -2.42 -9.59
CA GLN A 3 -5.69 -3.02 -10.55
C GLN A 3 -5.56 -2.08 -11.76
N PRO A 4 -4.47 -2.17 -12.52
CA PRO A 4 -4.33 -1.34 -13.73
C PRO A 4 -5.37 -1.73 -14.78
N LYS A 5 -5.91 -0.73 -15.47
CA LYS A 5 -6.85 -0.95 -16.58
C LYS A 5 -6.13 -1.51 -17.80
N ARG A 6 -4.92 -1.02 -18.05
CA ARG A 6 -4.08 -1.47 -19.16
C ARG A 6 -2.64 -1.62 -18.68
N THR A 7 -1.97 -2.63 -19.21
CA THR A 7 -0.55 -2.85 -18.94
C THR A 7 0.19 -3.08 -20.25
N LYS A 8 1.43 -2.64 -20.30
CA LYS A 8 2.30 -2.90 -21.45
C LYS A 8 2.60 -4.39 -21.56
N PHE A 9 2.81 -5.04 -20.42
CA PHE A 9 3.02 -6.48 -20.32
C PHE A 9 2.10 -7.06 -19.26
N ARG A 10 1.52 -8.24 -19.53
CA ARG A 10 0.64 -8.90 -18.58
C ARG A 10 1.38 -9.43 -17.36
N LYS A 11 2.61 -9.87 -17.57
CA LYS A 11 3.42 -10.49 -16.52
C LYS A 11 4.73 -9.72 -16.38
N VAL A 12 5.26 -9.70 -15.16
CA VAL A 12 6.48 -8.98 -14.81
C VAL A 12 7.42 -9.92 -14.08
N GLN A 13 8.72 -9.80 -14.33
CA GLN A 13 9.72 -10.57 -13.60
C GLN A 13 9.69 -10.22 -12.13
N LYS A 14 10.00 -11.21 -11.28
CA LYS A 14 9.96 -11.04 -9.83
C LYS A 14 10.84 -9.89 -9.34
N GLY A 15 12.08 -9.81 -9.83
CA GLY A 15 13.00 -8.75 -9.44
C GLY A 15 13.33 -8.73 -7.96
N ARG A 16 14.05 -7.69 -7.55
CA ARG A 16 14.39 -7.46 -6.14
C ARG A 16 13.85 -6.09 -5.71
N ASN A 17 13.28 -6.05 -4.52
CA ASN A 17 12.81 -4.80 -3.93
C ASN A 17 13.92 -4.21 -3.07
N THR A 18 14.74 -3.34 -3.66
CA THR A 18 15.90 -2.75 -3.00
C THR A 18 15.78 -1.22 -2.95
N GLY A 19 16.62 -0.61 -2.11
CA GLY A 19 16.70 0.85 -2.01
C GLY A 19 15.69 1.44 -1.02
N LEU A 20 15.67 2.76 -0.98
CA LEU A 20 14.77 3.55 -0.14
C LEU A 20 13.79 4.32 -1.02
N ALA A 21 12.66 4.73 -0.45
CA ALA A 21 11.70 5.55 -1.17
C ALA A 21 12.23 6.98 -1.32
N HIS A 22 12.37 7.44 -2.55
CA HIS A 22 12.75 8.81 -2.86
C HIS A 22 11.56 9.65 -3.28
N ARG A 23 10.56 9.02 -3.92
CA ARG A 23 9.29 9.66 -4.26
C ARG A 23 8.18 9.08 -3.39
N GLY A 24 7.23 9.93 -3.02
CA GLY A 24 6.14 9.51 -2.15
C GLY A 24 6.61 9.24 -0.73
N SER A 25 7.67 9.91 -0.28
CA SER A 25 8.21 9.76 1.06
C SER A 25 7.84 10.92 1.99
N SER A 26 7.15 11.92 1.48
CA SER A 26 6.71 13.08 2.27
C SER A 26 5.19 13.23 2.20
N VAL A 27 4.62 13.84 3.24
CA VAL A 27 3.19 14.13 3.30
C VAL A 27 2.89 15.29 2.35
N SER A 28 2.01 15.06 1.38
CA SER A 28 1.72 16.04 0.32
C SER A 28 0.27 16.50 0.30
N PHE A 29 -0.68 15.62 0.60
CA PHE A 29 -2.11 15.90 0.43
C PHE A 29 -2.84 16.11 1.73
N GLY A 30 -2.44 15.41 2.79
CA GLY A 30 -3.10 15.48 4.08
C GLY A 30 -2.25 16.15 5.13
N THR A 31 -2.69 16.06 6.38
CA THR A 31 -2.00 16.60 7.54
C THR A 31 -1.24 15.54 8.32
N ILE A 32 -1.67 14.30 8.21
CA ILE A 32 -1.07 13.16 8.91
C ILE A 32 -1.04 11.96 7.96
N ALA A 33 -0.01 11.15 8.07
CA ALA A 33 0.21 10.04 7.15
C ALA A 33 0.72 8.79 7.86
N LEU A 34 0.44 7.65 7.26
CA LEU A 34 0.99 6.36 7.63
C LEU A 34 2.13 6.04 6.66
N LYS A 35 3.29 5.79 7.19
CA LYS A 35 4.52 5.61 6.42
C LYS A 35 5.15 4.26 6.77
N SER A 36 5.68 3.56 5.77
CA SER A 36 6.35 2.29 6.00
C SER A 36 7.76 2.52 6.54
N ILE A 37 8.21 1.63 7.42
CA ILE A 37 9.61 1.61 7.88
C ILE A 37 10.33 0.34 7.45
N GLU A 38 9.61 -0.60 6.86
CA GLU A 38 10.17 -1.85 6.35
C GLU A 38 9.84 -2.02 4.86
N ARG A 39 10.59 -2.89 4.20
CA ARG A 39 10.27 -3.32 2.85
C ARG A 39 9.15 -4.36 2.87
N GLY A 40 8.40 -4.41 1.81
CA GLY A 40 7.38 -5.42 1.66
C GLY A 40 6.55 -5.20 0.42
N GLN A 41 5.45 -5.92 0.36
CA GLN A 41 4.47 -5.79 -0.72
C GLN A 41 3.09 -5.64 -0.09
N MET A 42 2.29 -4.76 -0.66
CA MET A 42 0.89 -4.63 -0.31
C MET A 42 0.05 -5.17 -1.45
N THR A 43 -0.79 -6.15 -1.15
CA THR A 43 -1.76 -6.65 -2.15
C THR A 43 -2.91 -5.66 -2.27
N ALA A 44 -3.65 -5.74 -3.38
CA ALA A 44 -4.84 -4.93 -3.57
C ALA A 44 -5.84 -5.14 -2.43
N ARG A 45 -5.93 -6.37 -1.92
CA ARG A 45 -6.83 -6.68 -0.78
C ARG A 45 -6.38 -6.01 0.50
N GLN A 46 -5.07 -5.97 0.76
CA GLN A 46 -4.53 -5.30 1.96
C GLN A 46 -4.75 -3.79 1.88
N ILE A 47 -4.57 -3.20 0.71
CA ILE A 47 -4.82 -1.77 0.49
C ILE A 47 -6.28 -1.45 0.80
N GLU A 48 -7.20 -2.26 0.29
CA GLU A 48 -8.63 -2.05 0.52
C GLU A 48 -9.02 -2.29 1.97
N ALA A 49 -8.48 -3.32 2.61
CA ALA A 49 -8.77 -3.62 4.02
C ALA A 49 -8.33 -2.48 4.94
N ALA A 50 -7.13 -1.94 4.71
CA ALA A 50 -6.63 -0.81 5.49
C ALA A 50 -7.47 0.45 5.24
N ARG A 51 -7.82 0.73 3.99
CA ARG A 51 -8.68 1.87 3.64
C ARG A 51 -10.03 1.79 4.35
N ARG A 52 -10.65 0.62 4.33
CA ARG A 52 -11.95 0.42 4.99
C ARG A 52 -11.85 0.62 6.50
N THR A 53 -10.78 0.14 7.10
CA THR A 53 -10.54 0.31 8.54
C THR A 53 -10.42 1.79 8.89
N ILE A 54 -9.66 2.55 8.12
CA ILE A 54 -9.49 3.99 8.32
C ILE A 54 -10.84 4.70 8.15
N SER A 55 -11.53 4.44 7.05
CA SER A 55 -12.81 5.06 6.74
C SER A 55 -13.85 4.80 7.82
N ARG A 56 -13.90 3.57 8.32
CA ARG A 56 -14.84 3.19 9.38
C ARG A 56 -14.56 3.93 10.68
N ARG A 57 -13.28 4.11 11.02
CA ARG A 57 -12.90 4.78 12.26
C ARG A 57 -13.16 6.28 12.23
N ILE A 58 -12.90 6.96 11.11
CA ILE A 58 -13.12 8.40 11.00
C ILE A 58 -14.56 8.76 10.66
N LYS A 59 -15.41 7.76 10.40
CA LYS A 59 -16.87 7.94 10.20
C LYS A 59 -17.22 9.00 9.16
N ARG A 60 -16.53 9.00 8.03
CA ARG A 60 -16.73 9.93 6.92
C ARG A 60 -16.37 11.39 7.25
N GLY A 61 -15.71 11.64 8.39
CA GLY A 61 -15.34 12.99 8.80
C GLY A 61 -13.97 13.40 8.27
N GLY A 62 -13.77 13.44 7.00
CA GLY A 62 -12.49 13.85 6.43
C GLY A 62 -12.21 13.16 5.12
N LYS A 63 -11.00 13.35 4.61
CA LYS A 63 -10.56 12.72 3.35
C LYS A 63 -9.40 11.79 3.58
N ILE A 64 -9.44 10.65 2.89
CA ILE A 64 -8.36 9.66 2.88
C ILE A 64 -7.71 9.70 1.51
N PHE A 65 -6.38 9.83 1.48
CA PHE A 65 -5.62 9.77 0.25
C PHE A 65 -4.81 8.49 0.25
N ILE A 66 -5.01 7.64 -0.77
CA ILE A 66 -4.25 6.42 -0.95
C ILE A 66 -3.05 6.76 -1.84
N ARG A 67 -1.83 6.62 -1.29
CA ARG A 67 -0.61 7.00 -1.99
C ARG A 67 0.06 5.81 -2.70
N VAL A 68 -0.54 4.64 -2.66
CA VAL A 68 0.00 3.42 -3.27
C VAL A 68 -1.00 2.82 -4.24
N PHE A 69 -0.50 2.15 -5.26
CA PHE A 69 -1.34 1.48 -6.26
C PHE A 69 -0.72 0.13 -6.61
N PRO A 70 -1.54 -0.94 -6.68
CA PRO A 70 -1.03 -2.28 -6.99
C PRO A 70 -0.84 -2.43 -8.50
N ASP A 71 0.37 -2.13 -8.96
CA ASP A 71 0.71 -2.13 -10.38
C ASP A 71 1.55 -3.34 -10.82
N LYS A 72 2.00 -4.18 -9.88
CA LYS A 72 2.81 -5.35 -10.18
C LYS A 72 1.96 -6.62 -10.12
N PRO A 73 1.87 -7.38 -11.22
CA PRO A 73 1.15 -8.66 -11.21
C PRO A 73 1.99 -9.74 -10.57
N ILE A 74 1.37 -10.56 -9.74
CA ILE A 74 1.99 -11.74 -9.13
C ILE A 74 1.38 -12.97 -9.78
N THR A 75 2.25 -13.87 -10.24
CA THR A 75 1.84 -15.09 -10.92
C THR A 75 2.09 -16.29 -10.03
N GLU A 76 1.20 -17.26 -10.10
CA GLU A 76 1.33 -18.52 -9.39
C GLU A 76 0.99 -19.66 -10.33
N LYS A 77 1.74 -20.77 -10.24
CA LYS A 77 1.39 -21.99 -10.93
C LYS A 77 0.60 -22.89 -10.00
N PRO A 78 -0.39 -23.64 -10.52
CA PRO A 78 -1.06 -24.65 -9.71
C PRO A 78 -0.05 -25.65 -9.16
N LEU A 79 -0.29 -26.19 -7.98
CA LEU A 79 0.60 -27.16 -7.34
C LEU A 79 0.87 -28.39 -8.22
N GLU A 80 -0.08 -28.75 -9.07
CA GLU A 80 0.00 -29.92 -9.94
C GLU A 80 0.82 -29.69 -11.21
N VAL A 81 1.21 -28.44 -11.50
CA VAL A 81 1.95 -28.11 -12.71
C VAL A 81 3.44 -28.15 -12.44
N ARG A 82 4.19 -28.87 -13.31
CA ARG A 82 5.65 -28.96 -13.17
C ARG A 82 6.33 -27.62 -13.44
N MET A 83 7.42 -27.39 -12.73
CA MET A 83 8.26 -26.23 -12.94
C MET A 83 8.84 -26.24 -14.37
N GLY A 84 9.03 -25.05 -14.94
CA GLY A 84 9.73 -24.89 -16.21
C GLY A 84 8.88 -24.85 -17.46
N LYS A 85 7.56 -24.99 -17.36
CA LYS A 85 6.66 -24.91 -18.53
C LYS A 85 6.10 -23.50 -18.74
N GLY A 86 6.93 -22.48 -18.53
CA GLY A 86 6.51 -21.09 -18.66
C GLY A 86 5.98 -20.51 -17.35
N LYS A 87 5.67 -19.23 -17.37
CA LYS A 87 5.21 -18.50 -16.22
C LYS A 87 3.72 -18.76 -15.97
N GLY A 88 3.35 -18.90 -14.70
CA GLY A 88 1.95 -19.11 -14.33
C GLY A 88 1.06 -17.93 -14.68
N SER A 89 -0.25 -18.07 -14.47
CA SER A 89 -1.22 -17.02 -14.71
C SER A 89 -1.14 -15.94 -13.61
N VAL A 90 -1.60 -14.73 -13.95
CA VAL A 90 -1.67 -13.63 -12.99
C VAL A 90 -2.80 -13.93 -12.00
N GLU A 91 -2.45 -14.00 -10.71
CA GLU A 91 -3.41 -14.31 -9.65
C GLU A 91 -3.85 -13.06 -8.89
N TYR A 92 -2.94 -12.15 -8.63
CA TYR A 92 -3.26 -10.93 -7.91
C TYR A 92 -2.25 -9.83 -8.20
N TRP A 93 -2.57 -8.62 -7.74
CA TRP A 93 -1.75 -7.43 -7.98
C TRP A 93 -1.21 -6.89 -6.65
N VAL A 94 0.03 -6.42 -6.66
CA VAL A 94 0.68 -5.86 -5.49
C VAL A 94 1.37 -4.55 -5.80
N CYS A 95 1.61 -3.76 -4.75
CA CYS A 95 2.49 -2.60 -4.79
C CYS A 95 3.75 -2.94 -4.00
N GLN A 96 4.91 -2.73 -4.60
CA GLN A 96 6.18 -2.90 -3.89
C GLN A 96 6.41 -1.68 -3.01
N ILE A 97 6.69 -1.93 -1.73
CA ILE A 97 6.88 -0.88 -0.73
C ILE A 97 8.33 -0.86 -0.30
N LYS A 98 8.94 0.33 -0.38
CA LYS A 98 10.30 0.57 0.10
C LYS A 98 10.22 1.31 1.43
N PRO A 99 11.24 1.18 2.30
CA PRO A 99 11.25 1.96 3.55
C PRO A 99 11.12 3.45 3.27
N GLY A 100 10.26 4.11 4.02
CA GLY A 100 10.00 5.55 3.88
C GLY A 100 8.83 5.89 2.97
N LYS A 101 8.16 4.92 2.37
CA LYS A 101 7.01 5.18 1.49
C LYS A 101 5.78 5.58 2.31
N VAL A 102 5.16 6.70 1.93
CA VAL A 102 3.87 7.11 2.49
C VAL A 102 2.78 6.25 1.86
N LEU A 103 1.97 5.63 2.69
CA LEU A 103 0.93 4.70 2.25
C LEU A 103 -0.44 5.36 2.17
N TYR A 104 -0.82 6.06 3.22
CA TYR A 104 -2.10 6.77 3.33
C TYR A 104 -1.89 8.13 3.96
N GLU A 105 -2.74 9.08 3.59
CA GLU A 105 -2.80 10.39 4.24
C GLU A 105 -4.24 10.69 4.62
N ILE A 106 -4.42 11.40 5.70
CA ILE A 106 -5.74 11.85 6.16
C ILE A 106 -5.72 13.35 6.33
N ASP A 107 -6.81 13.99 5.95
CA ASP A 107 -7.05 15.40 6.16
C ASP A 107 -8.45 15.62 6.68
N GLY A 108 -8.66 16.70 7.44
CA GLY A 108 -9.98 17.10 7.90
C GLY A 108 -10.48 16.41 9.17
N VAL A 109 -9.61 15.72 9.91
CA VAL A 109 -9.95 15.13 11.21
C VAL A 109 -8.88 15.49 12.24
N SER A 110 -9.21 15.30 13.53
CA SER A 110 -8.23 15.56 14.60
C SER A 110 -7.07 14.58 14.51
N GLU A 111 -5.90 15.00 15.00
CA GLU A 111 -4.71 14.16 15.00
C GLU A 111 -4.95 12.87 15.82
N GLU A 112 -5.64 12.97 16.95
CA GLU A 112 -5.94 11.81 17.79
C GLU A 112 -6.74 10.75 17.04
N LEU A 113 -7.80 11.19 16.39
CA LEU A 113 -8.65 10.29 15.60
C LEU A 113 -7.89 9.66 14.45
N ALA A 114 -7.07 10.44 13.76
CA ALA A 114 -6.25 9.95 12.66
C ALA A 114 -5.22 8.91 13.16
N ARG A 115 -4.59 9.14 14.31
CA ARG A 115 -3.66 8.19 14.89
C ARG A 115 -4.32 6.88 15.26
N GLU A 116 -5.52 6.93 15.84
CA GLU A 116 -6.30 5.73 16.15
C GLU A 116 -6.63 4.94 14.88
N ALA A 117 -7.09 5.65 13.85
CA ALA A 117 -7.43 5.02 12.57
C ALA A 117 -6.21 4.33 11.95
N PHE A 118 -5.06 4.99 11.94
CA PHE A 118 -3.84 4.42 11.38
C PHE A 118 -3.30 3.25 12.21
N THR A 119 -3.45 3.30 13.53
CA THR A 119 -3.05 2.18 14.39
C THR A 119 -3.85 0.93 14.06
N LEU A 120 -5.16 1.09 13.87
CA LEU A 120 -6.02 -0.02 13.48
C LEU A 120 -5.69 -0.52 12.06
N ALA A 121 -5.43 0.39 11.14
CA ALA A 121 -5.07 0.04 9.77
C ALA A 121 -3.73 -0.69 9.70
N ALA A 122 -2.76 -0.27 10.50
CA ALA A 122 -1.43 -0.89 10.52
C ALA A 122 -1.48 -2.38 10.85
N ALA A 123 -2.46 -2.81 11.64
CA ALA A 123 -2.65 -4.22 11.97
C ALA A 123 -3.06 -5.06 10.74
N LYS A 124 -3.53 -4.43 9.67
CA LYS A 124 -3.90 -5.11 8.43
C LYS A 124 -2.75 -5.19 7.43
N LEU A 125 -1.60 -4.63 7.76
CA LEU A 125 -0.46 -4.54 6.85
C LEU A 125 0.63 -5.54 7.23
N PRO A 126 1.40 -6.05 6.23
CA PRO A 126 2.39 -7.09 6.47
C PRO A 126 3.76 -6.59 6.93
N PHE A 127 3.91 -5.30 7.19
CA PHE A 127 5.19 -4.69 7.59
C PHE A 127 4.95 -3.61 8.64
N LYS A 128 6.04 -3.21 9.28
CA LYS A 128 5.99 -2.15 10.29
C LYS A 128 5.82 -0.78 9.66
N THR A 129 5.05 0.06 10.33
CA THR A 129 4.73 1.40 9.88
C THR A 129 4.92 2.40 11.01
N THR A 130 4.98 3.67 10.64
CA THR A 130 5.01 4.77 11.59
C THR A 130 4.05 5.86 11.13
N ILE A 131 3.60 6.67 12.07
CA ILE A 131 2.70 7.78 11.79
C ILE A 131 3.52 9.06 11.78
N VAL A 132 3.39 9.85 10.72
CA VAL A 132 4.10 11.11 10.57
C VAL A 132 3.11 12.24 10.32
N THR A 133 3.47 13.44 10.78
CA THR A 133 2.67 14.62 10.53
C THR A 133 3.36 15.49 9.49
N ARG A 134 2.56 16.33 8.82
CA ARG A 134 3.09 17.25 7.83
C ARG A 134 3.96 18.30 8.53
N THR A 135 5.18 18.45 8.05
CA THR A 135 6.07 19.51 8.56
C THR A 135 5.64 20.83 7.94
N VAL A 136 5.27 21.78 8.80
CA VAL A 136 4.94 23.13 8.37
C VAL A 136 6.17 23.98 8.60
N MET A 137 6.70 24.53 7.54
CA MET A 137 7.79 25.50 7.65
C MET A 137 7.25 26.91 7.55
#